data_fd0858596e903f5d2d089186402e0321
#
_entry.id   fd0858596e903f5d2d089186402e0321
#
_cell.length_a   1.000
_cell.length_b   1.000
_cell.length_c   1.000
_cell.angle_alpha   90.00
_cell.angle_beta   90.00
_cell.angle_gamma   90.00
#
_symmetry.space_group_name_H-M   'P 1'
#
loop_
_entity.id
_entity.type
_entity.pdbx_description
1 polymer ?
#
loop_
_entity_poly.entity_id
_entity_poly.type
_entity_poly.pdbx_seq_one_letter_code
_entity_poly.pdbx_strand_id
1 'polypeptide(L)'
;MSSDLPLIIVPEEEDDLDINATSYADCGHFVDWDRYPTLNEGSCTLSVEIPQSVKDLKRMAREGQWANKRSLRAEAYNQIIKSIRCRLFTPDATVYHDVSERLFAHGGVHDHPMPDFLEGCLMPVYCLNARGETAVKKILICIGNQYPDITYSPSLPAVVSLLLHFSEDEAECFERACRLISCVETHKCYIDQSYLAYEASSMTFGDLSKKYCQAGHKFITSHAENAIDIFSDWLMWIFGDLPFDYVIRVFDVFLLEGNKVLYRVALALLKQYRIHVDSDVQDLQTDIQCFVKNIAHHISVEKLLEKAFSIRLFSHKEMWLLQMANRKALSQSGITVMQPRQPAYMSVDMANFSSEIVTAQEMRVVWSWIPSRFSLYPPVLLFSTMEHGYSLQRLYSQCEGSEPTILFIKTTANEVCGAFLSTDWSERRKCCGQVATFFGTGECFVFTVRPEMERFEWVVVKKPEMGMAAPPSPRSRPRSYSHGSRLAPPLHHPSPPKLSSAPSSPSQLSNFLAVPIEAAPARLSPFLSVRHFQLPSKTASMFMSGNNQGIIIGGGGGQALNIDADLNIGRTEHCETFDNPPLCEENFHIQHLEVWGCQDFGN
;
A
#
# COMPACT_ATOMS: atom_id res chain seq x y z
N MET A 1 -69.57 19.32 -16.88
CA MET A 1 -69.46 18.71 -15.54
C MET A 1 -67.98 18.76 -15.14
N SER A 2 -67.73 19.79 -14.40
CA SER A 2 -66.41 20.13 -13.84
C SER A 2 -66.24 19.31 -12.56
N SER A 3 -65.09 18.70 -12.36
CA SER A 3 -64.71 18.08 -11.10
C SER A 3 -63.46 18.77 -10.58
N ASP A 4 -63.68 19.62 -9.60
CA ASP A 4 -62.67 20.29 -8.80
C ASP A 4 -61.94 19.27 -7.92
N LEU A 5 -60.61 19.31 -7.98
CA LEU A 5 -59.71 18.68 -6.99
C LEU A 5 -59.24 19.78 -6.01
N PRO A 6 -59.21 19.56 -4.72
CA PRO A 6 -58.81 20.57 -3.76
C PRO A 6 -57.29 20.80 -3.75
N LEU A 7 -56.93 22.08 -3.83
CA LEU A 7 -55.57 22.56 -3.57
C LEU A 7 -55.22 22.30 -2.09
N ILE A 8 -54.15 21.53 -1.86
CA ILE A 8 -53.50 21.43 -0.56
C ILE A 8 -52.55 22.63 -0.47
N ILE A 9 -52.88 23.58 0.37
CA ILE A 9 -51.98 24.66 0.78
C ILE A 9 -51.04 24.10 1.81
N VAL A 10 -49.75 24.01 1.48
CA VAL A 10 -48.65 23.75 2.42
C VAL A 10 -48.27 25.09 3.02
N PRO A 11 -48.20 25.26 4.35
CA PRO A 11 -47.69 26.49 4.94
C PRO A 11 -46.17 26.57 4.67
N GLU A 12 -45.71 27.67 4.11
CA GLU A 12 -44.33 28.08 4.11
C GLU A 12 -43.98 28.53 5.53
N GLU A 13 -43.29 27.68 6.28
CA GLU A 13 -42.53 28.11 7.44
C GLU A 13 -41.20 28.63 6.93
N GLU A 14 -41.03 29.94 6.95
CA GLU A 14 -39.71 30.60 6.82
C GLU A 14 -38.92 30.29 8.09
N ASP A 15 -38.12 29.23 8.05
CA ASP A 15 -37.06 29.04 9.02
C ASP A 15 -35.83 29.86 8.57
N ASP A 16 -35.50 30.87 9.35
CA ASP A 16 -34.22 31.57 9.34
C ASP A 16 -33.10 30.57 9.54
N LEU A 17 -32.54 30.05 8.45
CA LEU A 17 -31.36 29.21 8.43
C LEU A 17 -30.15 30.05 8.82
N ASP A 18 -29.74 29.90 10.06
CA ASP A 18 -28.49 30.39 10.60
C ASP A 18 -27.31 29.76 9.80
N ILE A 19 -26.75 30.54 8.87
CA ILE A 19 -25.76 30.13 7.85
C ILE A 19 -24.40 29.70 8.48
N ASN A 20 -24.31 29.65 9.80
CA ASN A 20 -23.10 29.28 10.55
C ASN A 20 -23.19 27.97 11.35
N ALA A 21 -24.25 27.20 11.21
CA ALA A 21 -24.27 25.84 11.76
C ALA A 21 -23.55 24.90 10.79
N THR A 22 -22.30 24.60 11.07
CA THR A 22 -21.49 23.62 10.34
C THR A 22 -22.20 22.28 10.25
N SER A 23 -22.39 21.80 9.03
CA SER A 23 -23.26 20.71 8.60
C SER A 23 -22.81 19.30 8.97
N TYR A 24 -22.18 19.08 10.14
CA TYR A 24 -21.89 17.74 10.65
C TYR A 24 -23.04 17.10 11.42
N ALA A 25 -24.22 17.70 11.39
CA ALA A 25 -25.42 17.15 12.02
C ALA A 25 -25.92 15.86 11.38
N ASP A 26 -25.46 15.55 10.16
CA ASP A 26 -26.00 14.47 9.33
C ASP A 26 -25.18 13.16 9.33
N CYS A 27 -24.09 13.08 10.09
CA CYS A 27 -23.35 11.82 10.28
C CYS A 27 -24.19 10.85 11.11
N GLY A 28 -24.53 9.69 10.55
CA GLY A 28 -25.22 8.64 11.32
C GLY A 28 -26.22 7.82 10.56
N HIS A 29 -26.38 8.07 9.26
CA HIS A 29 -27.26 7.28 8.38
C HIS A 29 -26.96 5.79 8.35
N PHE A 30 -25.70 5.44 8.63
CA PHE A 30 -25.19 4.07 8.59
C PHE A 30 -25.23 3.37 9.95
N VAL A 31 -25.69 4.06 11.02
CA VAL A 31 -25.64 3.56 12.39
C VAL A 31 -26.97 2.92 12.79
N ASP A 32 -26.87 1.78 13.47
CA ASP A 32 -27.97 1.17 14.21
C ASP A 32 -28.02 1.77 15.61
N TRP A 33 -28.90 2.74 15.78
CA TRP A 33 -29.02 3.50 17.04
C TRP A 33 -29.53 2.66 18.22
N ASP A 34 -30.20 1.54 17.95
CA ASP A 34 -30.70 0.65 19.01
C ASP A 34 -29.55 -0.14 19.65
N ARG A 35 -28.50 -0.40 18.87
CA ARG A 35 -27.28 -1.08 19.33
C ARG A 35 -26.17 -0.13 19.76
N TYR A 36 -26.26 1.13 19.37
CA TYR A 36 -25.24 2.12 19.71
C TYR A 36 -25.26 2.42 21.20
N PRO A 37 -24.13 2.34 21.93
CA PRO A 37 -24.10 2.63 23.34
C PRO A 37 -24.62 4.04 23.63
N THR A 38 -25.61 4.16 24.49
CA THR A 38 -26.11 5.46 24.97
C THR A 38 -24.97 6.17 25.68
N LEU A 39 -24.36 7.10 25.00
CA LEU A 39 -23.38 7.99 25.60
C LEU A 39 -24.16 8.89 26.57
N ASN A 40 -23.84 8.84 27.87
CA ASN A 40 -24.34 9.79 28.81
C ASN A 40 -23.85 11.18 28.36
N GLU A 41 -24.68 11.92 27.67
CA GLU A 41 -24.46 13.33 27.38
C GLU A 41 -24.53 14.08 28.69
N GLY A 42 -23.46 13.98 29.47
CA GLY A 42 -23.27 14.81 30.63
C GLY A 42 -23.35 16.26 30.17
N SER A 43 -24.23 17.04 30.77
CA SER A 43 -24.46 18.46 30.51
C SER A 43 -23.18 19.28 30.64
N CYS A 44 -22.27 19.14 29.67
CA CYS A 44 -21.10 19.98 29.58
C CYS A 44 -21.38 21.07 28.54
N THR A 45 -21.84 22.21 29.03
CA THR A 45 -22.23 23.42 28.27
C THR A 45 -21.03 24.22 27.71
N LEU A 46 -19.81 23.70 27.80
CA LEU A 46 -18.66 24.37 27.23
C LEU A 46 -18.54 23.99 25.73
N SER A 47 -18.56 24.98 24.86
CA SER A 47 -18.18 24.84 23.45
C SER A 47 -16.71 24.47 23.42
N VAL A 48 -16.42 23.19 23.22
CA VAL A 48 -15.04 22.69 23.02
C VAL A 48 -14.71 22.90 21.55
N GLU A 49 -13.86 23.85 21.26
CA GLU A 49 -13.30 24.04 19.90
C GLU A 49 -12.17 23.04 19.65
N ILE A 50 -12.08 22.56 18.42
CA ILE A 50 -11.00 21.65 18.00
C ILE A 50 -9.73 22.46 17.75
N PRO A 51 -8.64 22.21 18.53
CA PRO A 51 -7.41 22.97 18.37
C PRO A 51 -6.69 22.63 17.08
N GLN A 52 -6.00 23.61 16.48
CA GLN A 52 -5.13 23.38 15.31
C GLN A 52 -3.82 22.67 15.70
N SER A 53 -3.42 22.73 16.96
CA SER A 53 -2.17 22.13 17.43
C SER A 53 -2.29 20.61 17.54
N VAL A 54 -1.43 19.87 16.83
CA VAL A 54 -1.34 18.39 16.94
C VAL A 54 -1.08 17.92 18.37
N LYS A 55 -0.35 18.71 19.17
CA LYS A 55 -0.08 18.37 20.58
C LYS A 55 -1.34 18.42 21.42
N ASP A 56 -2.16 19.44 21.23
CA ASP A 56 -3.41 19.59 21.96
C ASP A 56 -4.46 18.60 21.46
N LEU A 57 -4.54 18.34 20.17
CA LEU A 57 -5.37 17.26 19.62
C LEU A 57 -5.04 15.90 20.25
N LYS A 58 -3.76 15.55 20.37
CA LYS A 58 -3.34 14.29 21.03
C LYS A 58 -3.77 14.24 22.49
N ARG A 59 -3.67 15.36 23.20
CA ARG A 59 -4.13 15.43 24.60
C ARG A 59 -5.64 15.22 24.68
N MET A 60 -6.41 15.96 23.88
CA MET A 60 -7.87 15.86 23.84
C MET A 60 -8.36 14.44 23.48
N ALA A 61 -7.73 13.81 22.49
CA ALA A 61 -8.04 12.43 22.11
C ALA A 61 -7.80 11.44 23.25
N ARG A 62 -6.65 11.54 23.91
CA ARG A 62 -6.29 10.65 25.03
C ARG A 62 -7.21 10.85 26.23
N GLU A 63 -7.58 12.10 26.53
CA GLU A 63 -8.48 12.47 27.62
C GLU A 63 -9.96 12.18 27.28
N GLY A 64 -10.30 11.94 26.00
CA GLY A 64 -11.66 11.65 25.56
C GLY A 64 -12.58 12.86 25.51
N GLN A 65 -12.06 14.06 25.28
CA GLN A 65 -12.83 15.30 25.34
C GLN A 65 -13.97 15.39 24.32
N TRP A 66 -13.89 14.64 23.20
CA TRP A 66 -14.98 14.52 22.22
C TRP A 66 -15.73 13.19 22.28
N ALA A 67 -15.41 12.31 23.25
CA ALA A 67 -15.99 10.98 23.33
C ALA A 67 -17.53 10.98 23.37
N ASN A 68 -18.12 11.96 24.04
CA ASN A 68 -19.55 12.07 24.25
C ASN A 68 -20.27 13.00 23.25
N LYS A 69 -19.53 13.59 22.28
CA LYS A 69 -20.10 14.51 21.27
C LYS A 69 -19.78 13.99 19.88
N ARG A 70 -20.78 13.40 19.23
CA ARG A 70 -20.62 12.77 17.91
C ARG A 70 -20.19 13.76 16.83
N SER A 71 -20.83 14.92 16.73
CA SER A 71 -20.48 15.96 15.77
C SER A 71 -19.05 16.46 15.95
N LEU A 72 -18.64 16.72 17.18
CA LEU A 72 -17.27 17.15 17.51
C LEU A 72 -16.24 16.06 17.14
N ARG A 73 -16.57 14.78 17.35
CA ARG A 73 -15.70 13.66 16.92
C ARG A 73 -15.59 13.60 15.40
N ALA A 74 -16.70 13.73 14.66
CA ALA A 74 -16.69 13.74 13.21
C ALA A 74 -15.83 14.88 12.65
N GLU A 75 -15.97 16.07 13.19
CA GLU A 75 -15.16 17.24 12.85
C GLU A 75 -13.67 17.02 13.17
N ALA A 76 -13.35 16.47 14.36
CA ALA A 76 -11.99 16.12 14.73
C ALA A 76 -11.38 15.10 13.77
N TYR A 77 -12.11 14.06 13.38
CA TYR A 77 -11.64 13.05 12.42
C TYR A 77 -11.36 13.69 11.05
N ASN A 78 -12.25 14.56 10.57
CA ASN A 78 -12.06 15.28 9.33
C ASN A 78 -10.77 16.13 9.36
N GLN A 79 -10.58 16.94 10.40
CA GLN A 79 -9.37 17.76 10.56
C GLN A 79 -8.10 16.92 10.66
N ILE A 80 -8.12 15.85 11.45
CA ILE A 80 -6.96 14.96 11.64
C ILE A 80 -6.59 14.26 10.33
N ILE A 81 -7.57 13.66 9.65
CA ILE A 81 -7.32 12.88 8.44
C ILE A 81 -6.88 13.79 7.29
N LYS A 82 -7.47 14.98 7.12
CA LYS A 82 -7.03 15.97 6.14
C LYS A 82 -5.60 16.45 6.38
N SER A 83 -5.11 16.44 7.62
CA SER A 83 -3.73 16.83 7.96
C SER A 83 -2.69 15.75 7.65
N ILE A 84 -3.08 14.51 7.39
CA ILE A 84 -2.17 13.40 7.09
C ILE A 84 -1.49 13.66 5.75
N ARG A 85 -0.15 13.55 5.73
CA ARG A 85 0.62 13.62 4.50
C ARG A 85 0.47 12.34 3.70
N CYS A 86 -0.10 12.46 2.52
CA CYS A 86 -0.39 11.35 1.63
C CYS A 86 0.47 11.39 0.37
N ARG A 87 0.46 10.29 -0.38
CA ARG A 87 1.00 10.24 -1.75
C ARG A 87 0.33 11.33 -2.61
N LEU A 88 1.03 11.80 -3.64
CA LEU A 88 0.54 12.87 -4.52
C LEU A 88 -0.81 12.50 -5.19
N PHE A 89 -0.94 11.23 -5.58
CA PHE A 89 -2.17 10.68 -6.15
C PHE A 89 -2.85 9.77 -5.12
N THR A 90 -3.61 10.38 -4.23
CA THR A 90 -4.48 9.65 -3.30
C THR A 90 -5.91 9.77 -3.83
N PRO A 91 -6.62 8.64 -4.05
CA PRO A 91 -7.99 8.66 -4.51
C PRO A 91 -8.89 9.48 -3.59
N ASP A 92 -9.72 10.32 -4.16
CA ASP A 92 -10.68 11.19 -3.48
C ASP A 92 -12.13 10.70 -3.68
N ALA A 93 -13.08 11.49 -3.23
CA ALA A 93 -14.50 11.19 -3.35
C ALA A 93 -14.98 11.07 -4.82
N THR A 94 -14.37 11.81 -5.76
CA THR A 94 -14.74 11.75 -7.19
C THR A 94 -14.36 10.40 -7.78
N VAL A 95 -13.18 9.91 -7.46
CA VAL A 95 -12.72 8.56 -7.86
C VAL A 95 -13.67 7.47 -7.33
N TYR A 96 -14.21 7.65 -6.11
CA TYR A 96 -15.18 6.70 -5.58
C TYR A 96 -16.45 6.64 -6.44
N HIS A 97 -17.00 7.78 -6.84
CA HIS A 97 -18.20 7.82 -7.68
C HIS A 97 -17.95 7.12 -9.02
N ASP A 98 -16.85 7.45 -9.70
CA ASP A 98 -16.49 6.84 -10.99
C ASP A 98 -16.31 5.33 -10.88
N VAL A 99 -15.57 4.87 -9.85
CA VAL A 99 -15.33 3.44 -9.63
C VAL A 99 -16.60 2.71 -9.25
N SER A 100 -17.41 3.25 -8.33
CA SER A 100 -18.62 2.61 -7.85
C SER A 100 -19.70 2.54 -8.94
N GLU A 101 -19.87 3.59 -9.73
CA GLU A 101 -20.80 3.59 -10.86
C GLU A 101 -20.41 2.49 -11.87
N ARG A 102 -19.14 2.42 -12.24
CA ARG A 102 -18.67 1.42 -13.18
C ARG A 102 -18.79 -0.01 -12.64
N LEU A 103 -18.42 -0.23 -11.37
CA LEU A 103 -18.46 -1.58 -10.77
C LEU A 103 -19.89 -2.08 -10.56
N PHE A 104 -20.80 -1.22 -10.14
CA PHE A 104 -22.13 -1.61 -9.69
C PHE A 104 -23.27 -1.18 -10.63
N ALA A 105 -22.95 -0.62 -11.84
CA ALA A 105 -23.95 -0.18 -12.81
C ALA A 105 -24.87 -1.33 -13.28
N HIS A 106 -24.36 -2.54 -13.40
CA HIS A 106 -25.07 -3.69 -13.97
C HIS A 106 -25.33 -4.83 -12.98
N GLY A 107 -25.00 -4.64 -11.68
CA GLY A 107 -25.18 -5.66 -10.66
C GLY A 107 -25.20 -5.10 -9.25
N GLY A 108 -25.67 -5.90 -8.31
CA GLY A 108 -25.64 -5.55 -6.88
C GLY A 108 -24.25 -5.75 -6.27
N VAL A 109 -24.01 -5.11 -5.11
CA VAL A 109 -22.77 -5.32 -4.33
C VAL A 109 -22.54 -6.80 -3.99
N HIS A 110 -23.63 -7.57 -3.88
CA HIS A 110 -23.58 -9.01 -3.58
C HIS A 110 -23.04 -9.87 -4.73
N ASP A 111 -23.08 -9.35 -5.96
CA ASP A 111 -22.61 -10.05 -7.15
C ASP A 111 -21.08 -9.95 -7.32
N HIS A 112 -20.45 -9.03 -6.57
CA HIS A 112 -19.01 -8.83 -6.57
C HIS A 112 -18.34 -9.61 -5.44
N PRO A 113 -17.26 -10.35 -5.72
CA PRO A 113 -16.47 -11.01 -4.68
C PRO A 113 -15.78 -9.95 -3.82
N MET A 114 -15.58 -10.27 -2.54
CA MET A 114 -14.73 -9.46 -1.68
C MET A 114 -13.27 -9.54 -2.18
N PRO A 115 -12.49 -8.47 -2.01
CA PRO A 115 -11.07 -8.47 -2.39
C PRO A 115 -10.30 -9.61 -1.71
N ASP A 116 -9.43 -10.29 -2.45
CA ASP A 116 -8.66 -11.45 -1.96
C ASP A 116 -7.80 -11.13 -0.73
N PHE A 117 -7.32 -9.90 -0.62
CA PHE A 117 -6.52 -9.46 0.53
C PHE A 117 -7.31 -9.43 1.86
N LEU A 118 -8.62 -9.67 1.81
CA LEU A 118 -9.52 -9.78 2.97
C LEU A 118 -9.95 -11.22 3.25
N GLU A 119 -9.45 -12.20 2.50
CA GLU A 119 -9.81 -13.59 2.71
C GLU A 119 -9.43 -14.05 4.13
N GLY A 120 -10.40 -14.61 4.84
CA GLY A 120 -10.23 -15.01 6.24
C GLY A 120 -10.16 -13.86 7.24
N CYS A 121 -10.35 -12.60 6.80
CA CYS A 121 -10.37 -11.45 7.69
C CYS A 121 -11.74 -11.28 8.36
N LEU A 122 -11.73 -10.80 9.60
CA LEU A 122 -12.94 -10.43 10.31
C LEU A 122 -13.57 -9.16 9.70
N MET A 123 -14.89 -9.17 9.54
CA MET A 123 -15.69 -8.01 9.11
C MET A 123 -16.51 -7.49 10.29
N PRO A 124 -15.95 -6.66 11.18
CA PRO A 124 -16.68 -6.16 12.34
C PRO A 124 -17.74 -5.15 11.94
N VAL A 125 -18.93 -5.32 12.47
CA VAL A 125 -20.11 -4.49 12.15
C VAL A 125 -20.13 -3.18 12.97
N TYR A 126 -19.66 -3.19 14.21
CA TYR A 126 -19.59 -2.03 15.11
C TYR A 126 -20.86 -1.18 15.18
N CYS A 127 -22.00 -1.79 15.40
CA CYS A 127 -23.28 -1.07 15.43
C CYS A 127 -23.65 -0.35 14.12
N LEU A 128 -23.19 -0.83 12.97
CA LEU A 128 -23.71 -0.39 11.69
C LEU A 128 -25.05 -1.06 11.40
N ASN A 129 -25.94 -0.35 10.70
CA ASN A 129 -27.18 -0.91 10.18
C ASN A 129 -26.91 -1.67 8.86
N ALA A 130 -27.91 -2.35 8.30
CA ALA A 130 -27.77 -3.14 7.06
C ALA A 130 -27.26 -2.31 5.87
N ARG A 131 -27.63 -1.01 5.79
CA ARG A 131 -27.12 -0.10 4.78
C ARG A 131 -25.63 0.17 5.00
N GLY A 132 -25.22 0.36 6.24
CA GLY A 132 -23.80 0.54 6.61
C GLY A 132 -22.96 -0.68 6.32
N GLU A 133 -23.46 -1.89 6.61
CA GLU A 133 -22.76 -3.14 6.27
C GLU A 133 -22.54 -3.28 4.76
N THR A 134 -23.56 -2.94 3.97
CA THR A 134 -23.47 -2.95 2.50
C THR A 134 -22.47 -1.89 2.01
N ALA A 135 -22.50 -0.69 2.59
CA ALA A 135 -21.57 0.38 2.26
C ALA A 135 -20.11 0.01 2.56
N VAL A 136 -19.82 -0.65 3.69
CA VAL A 136 -18.46 -1.15 4.00
C VAL A 136 -17.98 -2.11 2.93
N LYS A 137 -18.80 -3.08 2.51
CA LYS A 137 -18.44 -4.02 1.45
C LYS A 137 -18.14 -3.30 0.14
N LYS A 138 -18.99 -2.37 -0.24
CA LYS A 138 -18.83 -1.57 -1.46
C LYS A 138 -17.55 -0.74 -1.45
N ILE A 139 -17.26 -0.06 -0.34
CA ILE A 139 -16.04 0.71 -0.15
C ILE A 139 -14.81 -0.19 -0.25
N LEU A 140 -14.82 -1.36 0.39
CA LEU A 140 -13.69 -2.29 0.37
C LEU A 140 -13.43 -2.86 -1.03
N ILE A 141 -14.47 -3.14 -1.80
CA ILE A 141 -14.35 -3.55 -3.21
C ILE A 141 -13.73 -2.41 -4.04
N CYS A 142 -14.17 -1.16 -3.84
CA CYS A 142 -13.59 0.01 -4.51
C CYS A 142 -12.13 0.22 -4.12
N ILE A 143 -11.76 0.03 -2.84
CA ILE A 143 -10.37 0.09 -2.37
C ILE A 143 -9.54 -1.01 -3.05
N GLY A 144 -10.04 -2.24 -3.14
CA GLY A 144 -9.37 -3.34 -3.83
C GLY A 144 -9.09 -3.04 -5.29
N ASN A 145 -10.02 -2.32 -5.95
CA ASN A 145 -9.83 -1.86 -7.31
C ASN A 145 -8.72 -0.80 -7.43
N GLN A 146 -8.62 0.12 -6.45
CA GLN A 146 -7.65 1.23 -6.49
C GLN A 146 -6.26 0.86 -5.97
N TYR A 147 -6.14 -0.18 -5.16
CA TYR A 147 -4.88 -0.61 -4.54
C TYR A 147 -4.61 -2.09 -4.80
N PRO A 148 -4.31 -2.48 -6.04
CA PRO A 148 -4.05 -3.89 -6.40
C PRO A 148 -2.76 -4.44 -5.75
N ASP A 149 -1.90 -3.58 -5.24
CA ASP A 149 -0.69 -3.92 -4.51
C ASP A 149 -0.92 -4.31 -3.04
N ILE A 150 -2.14 -4.16 -2.53
CA ILE A 150 -2.50 -4.69 -1.22
C ILE A 150 -2.72 -6.20 -1.34
N THR A 151 -1.87 -6.98 -0.67
CA THR A 151 -1.96 -8.45 -0.70
C THR A 151 -2.56 -9.06 0.56
N TYR A 152 -2.57 -8.33 1.68
CA TYR A 152 -3.18 -8.74 2.94
C TYR A 152 -3.38 -7.56 3.88
N SER A 153 -4.60 -7.36 4.40
CA SER A 153 -4.92 -6.22 5.26
C SER A 153 -6.08 -6.49 6.24
N PRO A 154 -5.85 -7.28 7.30
CA PRO A 154 -6.92 -7.73 8.20
C PRO A 154 -7.54 -6.61 9.04
N SER A 155 -6.87 -5.50 9.25
CA SER A 155 -7.40 -4.35 9.99
C SER A 155 -8.24 -3.38 9.15
N LEU A 156 -8.17 -3.47 7.82
CA LEU A 156 -8.82 -2.51 6.93
C LEU A 156 -10.36 -2.53 7.05
N PRO A 157 -11.05 -3.68 7.13
CA PRO A 157 -12.49 -3.70 7.33
C PRO A 157 -12.93 -2.97 8.60
N ALA A 158 -12.21 -3.19 9.70
CA ALA A 158 -12.47 -2.53 10.97
C ALA A 158 -12.31 -1.01 10.87
N VAL A 159 -11.23 -0.56 10.22
CA VAL A 159 -10.95 0.87 10.02
C VAL A 159 -12.04 1.52 9.17
N VAL A 160 -12.46 0.89 8.06
CA VAL A 160 -13.54 1.41 7.19
C VAL A 160 -14.86 1.46 7.96
N SER A 161 -15.22 0.41 8.71
CA SER A 161 -16.44 0.40 9.53
C SER A 161 -16.45 1.53 10.57
N LEU A 162 -15.33 1.78 11.26
CA LEU A 162 -15.21 2.86 12.24
C LEU A 162 -15.24 4.27 11.60
N LEU A 163 -14.64 4.43 10.41
CA LEU A 163 -14.70 5.69 9.67
C LEU A 163 -16.12 6.00 9.20
N LEU A 164 -16.86 4.98 8.75
CA LEU A 164 -18.22 5.15 8.22
C LEU A 164 -19.19 5.70 9.26
N HIS A 165 -18.98 5.41 10.55
CA HIS A 165 -19.75 6.00 11.64
C HIS A 165 -19.76 7.53 11.63
N PHE A 166 -18.67 8.15 11.16
CA PHE A 166 -18.44 9.60 11.24
C PHE A 166 -18.26 10.22 9.85
N SER A 167 -18.67 9.53 8.80
CA SER A 167 -18.70 10.02 7.41
C SER A 167 -20.13 10.38 7.02
N GLU A 168 -20.27 11.43 6.22
CA GLU A 168 -21.57 11.86 5.68
C GLU A 168 -22.10 10.86 4.66
N ASP A 169 -21.19 10.35 3.80
CA ASP A 169 -21.49 9.37 2.78
C ASP A 169 -20.37 8.33 2.58
N GLU A 170 -20.60 7.41 1.65
CA GLU A 170 -19.66 6.35 1.27
C GLU A 170 -18.39 6.92 0.64
N ALA A 171 -18.51 7.99 -0.16
CA ALA A 171 -17.40 8.59 -0.90
C ALA A 171 -16.42 9.28 0.05
N GLU A 172 -16.92 9.99 1.05
CA GLU A 172 -16.09 10.59 2.09
C GLU A 172 -15.37 9.51 2.93
N CYS A 173 -16.07 8.43 3.28
CA CYS A 173 -15.46 7.30 3.99
C CYS A 173 -14.36 6.64 3.16
N PHE A 174 -14.58 6.43 1.87
CA PHE A 174 -13.58 5.91 0.94
C PHE A 174 -12.35 6.81 0.88
N GLU A 175 -12.53 8.13 0.66
CA GLU A 175 -11.41 9.08 0.64
C GLU A 175 -10.60 9.02 1.93
N ARG A 176 -11.28 9.04 3.09
CA ARG A 176 -10.64 8.94 4.40
C ARG A 176 -9.81 7.66 4.55
N ALA A 177 -10.35 6.52 4.13
CA ALA A 177 -9.64 5.25 4.15
C ALA A 177 -8.41 5.28 3.21
N CYS A 178 -8.57 5.81 1.98
CA CYS A 178 -7.48 5.98 1.03
C CYS A 178 -6.36 6.87 1.57
N ARG A 179 -6.67 7.92 2.33
CA ARG A 179 -5.67 8.77 2.98
C ARG A 179 -4.86 8.02 4.04
N LEU A 180 -5.50 7.13 4.82
CA LEU A 180 -4.78 6.28 5.77
C LEU A 180 -3.88 5.26 5.08
N ILE A 181 -4.34 4.64 3.98
CA ILE A 181 -3.57 3.69 3.15
C ILE A 181 -2.37 4.39 2.51
N SER A 182 -2.57 5.61 1.99
CA SER A 182 -1.57 6.37 1.24
C SER A 182 -0.63 7.23 2.11
N CYS A 183 -0.67 7.09 3.44
CA CYS A 183 0.17 7.86 4.35
C CYS A 183 1.66 7.66 4.04
N VAL A 184 2.39 8.78 3.87
CA VAL A 184 3.85 8.80 3.59
C VAL A 184 4.67 9.34 4.76
N GLU A 185 4.06 9.57 5.93
CA GLU A 185 4.79 10.05 7.11
C GLU A 185 5.82 9.02 7.57
N THR A 186 7.06 9.49 7.76
CA THR A 186 8.16 8.65 8.23
C THR A 186 7.83 8.05 9.60
N HIS A 187 7.98 6.74 9.72
CA HIS A 187 7.74 5.99 10.95
C HIS A 187 6.28 5.97 11.46
N LYS A 188 5.32 6.39 10.64
CA LYS A 188 3.91 6.31 10.96
C LYS A 188 3.20 5.45 9.92
N CYS A 189 2.62 4.36 10.36
CA CYS A 189 1.83 3.45 9.55
C CYS A 189 0.46 3.30 10.20
N TYR A 190 -0.58 3.20 9.39
CA TYR A 190 -1.94 2.94 9.87
C TYR A 190 -2.37 1.51 9.55
N ILE A 191 -2.01 1.02 8.36
CA ILE A 191 -2.56 -0.22 7.81
C ILE A 191 -1.41 -1.02 7.20
N ASP A 192 -1.27 -2.28 7.61
CA ASP A 192 -0.40 -3.23 6.95
C ASP A 192 -1.01 -3.62 5.61
N GLN A 193 -0.23 -3.57 4.54
CA GLN A 193 -0.68 -3.76 3.16
C GLN A 193 -0.19 -5.06 2.53
N SER A 194 0.52 -5.89 3.28
CA SER A 194 1.02 -7.18 2.80
C SER A 194 1.12 -8.18 3.93
N TYR A 195 1.06 -9.47 3.59
CA TYR A 195 1.24 -10.55 4.54
C TYR A 195 2.58 -10.44 5.28
N LEU A 196 3.66 -10.11 4.57
CA LEU A 196 4.97 -9.87 5.17
C LEU A 196 4.96 -8.71 6.18
N ALA A 197 4.21 -7.64 5.90
CA ALA A 197 4.07 -6.52 6.83
C ALA A 197 3.30 -6.92 8.08
N TYR A 198 2.22 -7.69 7.93
CA TYR A 198 1.41 -8.21 9.00
C TYR A 198 2.20 -9.15 9.92
N GLU A 199 2.91 -10.14 9.35
CA GLU A 199 3.76 -11.06 10.12
C GLU A 199 4.87 -10.31 10.87
N ALA A 200 5.51 -9.35 10.21
CA ALA A 200 6.51 -8.50 10.86
C ALA A 200 5.92 -7.66 12.00
N SER A 201 4.67 -7.20 11.86
CA SER A 201 3.96 -6.50 12.93
C SER A 201 3.69 -7.43 14.12
N SER A 202 3.31 -8.67 13.88
CA SER A 202 3.07 -9.69 14.90
C SER A 202 4.35 -10.05 15.66
N MET A 203 5.44 -10.29 14.94
CA MET A 203 6.77 -10.51 15.54
C MET A 203 7.22 -9.29 16.36
N THR A 204 6.98 -8.08 15.85
CA THR A 204 7.29 -6.85 16.57
C THR A 204 6.50 -6.73 17.86
N PHE A 205 5.23 -7.16 17.88
CA PHE A 205 4.47 -7.22 19.12
C PHE A 205 5.07 -8.21 20.12
N GLY A 206 5.51 -9.38 19.67
CA GLY A 206 6.25 -10.35 20.49
C GLY A 206 7.51 -9.75 21.13
N ASP A 207 8.34 -9.05 20.35
CA ASP A 207 9.55 -8.37 20.84
C ASP A 207 9.23 -7.26 21.85
N LEU A 208 8.22 -6.45 21.56
CA LEU A 208 7.76 -5.41 22.47
C LEU A 208 7.18 -5.98 23.75
N SER A 209 6.44 -7.10 23.68
CA SER A 209 5.92 -7.80 24.86
C SER A 209 7.04 -8.32 25.74
N LYS A 210 8.10 -8.87 25.15
CA LYS A 210 9.31 -9.30 25.86
C LYS A 210 9.98 -8.15 26.63
N LYS A 211 10.00 -6.96 26.03
CA LYS A 211 10.62 -5.78 26.63
C LYS A 211 9.74 -5.10 27.68
N TYR A 212 8.45 -4.88 27.36
CA TYR A 212 7.57 -4.02 28.15
C TYR A 212 6.54 -4.77 29.02
N CYS A 213 6.37 -6.09 28.79
CA CYS A 213 5.44 -6.95 29.51
C CYS A 213 6.05 -8.34 29.75
N GLN A 214 7.21 -8.41 30.40
CA GLN A 214 7.98 -9.65 30.57
C GLN A 214 7.18 -10.80 31.19
N ALA A 215 6.34 -10.50 32.19
CA ALA A 215 5.53 -11.52 32.87
C ALA A 215 4.47 -12.13 31.92
N GLY A 216 3.80 -11.29 31.11
CA GLY A 216 2.86 -11.75 30.10
C GLY A 216 3.55 -12.51 28.96
N HIS A 217 4.68 -12.00 28.49
CA HIS A 217 5.47 -12.69 27.46
C HIS A 217 5.94 -14.09 27.92
N LYS A 218 6.50 -14.19 29.13
CA LYS A 218 6.90 -15.49 29.69
C LYS A 218 5.71 -16.43 29.85
N PHE A 219 4.58 -15.92 30.29
CA PHE A 219 3.37 -16.72 30.44
C PHE A 219 2.93 -17.30 29.08
N ILE A 220 2.82 -16.49 28.03
CA ILE A 220 2.48 -16.97 26.70
C ILE A 220 3.50 -18.00 26.21
N THR A 221 4.81 -17.71 26.28
CA THR A 221 5.86 -18.61 25.78
C THR A 221 6.00 -19.91 26.55
N SER A 222 5.46 -19.99 27.77
CA SER A 222 5.49 -21.21 28.59
C SER A 222 4.22 -22.07 28.48
N HIS A 223 3.11 -21.53 27.99
CA HIS A 223 1.82 -22.23 27.90
C HIS A 223 1.34 -22.43 26.46
N ALA A 224 1.79 -21.63 25.51
CA ALA A 224 1.44 -21.82 24.10
C ALA A 224 2.41 -22.83 23.43
N GLU A 225 1.88 -23.72 22.60
CA GLU A 225 2.69 -24.59 21.74
C GLU A 225 3.53 -23.76 20.76
N ASN A 226 2.89 -22.74 20.15
CA ASN A 226 3.54 -21.78 19.28
C ASN A 226 3.14 -20.36 19.73
N ALA A 227 4.04 -19.67 20.38
CA ALA A 227 3.78 -18.33 20.88
C ALA A 227 3.50 -17.29 19.78
N ILE A 228 3.98 -17.55 18.55
CA ILE A 228 3.77 -16.62 17.43
C ILE A 228 2.28 -16.56 17.03
N ASP A 229 1.55 -17.67 17.12
CA ASP A 229 0.14 -17.72 16.80
C ASP A 229 -0.67 -16.80 17.72
N ILE A 230 -0.35 -16.83 19.02
CA ILE A 230 -0.96 -15.93 20.00
C ILE A 230 -0.59 -14.46 19.74
N PHE A 231 0.66 -14.18 19.38
CA PHE A 231 1.07 -12.82 19.07
C PHE A 231 0.51 -12.33 17.74
N SER A 232 0.15 -13.20 16.82
CA SER A 232 -0.49 -12.83 15.55
C SER A 232 -1.92 -12.32 15.75
N ASP A 233 -2.59 -12.71 16.80
CA ASP A 233 -3.95 -12.28 17.12
C ASP A 233 -4.05 -10.88 17.75
N TRP A 234 -2.94 -10.19 18.00
CA TRP A 234 -2.91 -8.92 18.75
C TRP A 234 -3.81 -7.82 18.16
N LEU A 235 -3.95 -7.76 16.83
CA LEU A 235 -4.88 -6.84 16.16
C LEU A 235 -6.33 -7.29 16.32
N MET A 236 -6.58 -8.62 16.36
CA MET A 236 -7.90 -9.17 16.60
C MET A 236 -8.38 -8.82 18.01
N TRP A 237 -7.51 -8.84 19.01
CA TRP A 237 -7.88 -8.41 20.37
C TRP A 237 -8.45 -6.99 20.38
N ILE A 238 -7.92 -6.09 19.55
CA ILE A 238 -8.35 -4.69 19.49
C ILE A 238 -9.59 -4.53 18.61
N PHE A 239 -9.54 -5.01 17.37
CA PHE A 239 -10.58 -4.75 16.39
C PHE A 239 -11.71 -5.80 16.38
N GLY A 240 -11.48 -6.99 16.91
CA GLY A 240 -12.45 -8.07 16.92
C GLY A 240 -13.10 -8.30 18.29
N ASP A 241 -12.32 -8.22 19.35
CA ASP A 241 -12.73 -8.70 20.66
C ASP A 241 -13.06 -7.56 21.67
N LEU A 242 -12.41 -6.39 21.57
CA LEU A 242 -12.75 -5.27 22.45
C LEU A 242 -14.19 -4.79 22.22
N PRO A 243 -14.93 -4.45 23.30
CA PRO A 243 -16.22 -3.78 23.18
C PRO A 243 -16.14 -2.47 22.39
N PHE A 244 -17.21 -2.12 21.68
CA PHE A 244 -17.23 -0.98 20.75
C PHE A 244 -16.82 0.35 21.40
N ASP A 245 -17.26 0.61 22.64
CA ASP A 245 -16.90 1.81 23.40
C ASP A 245 -15.40 1.92 23.68
N TYR A 246 -14.70 0.78 23.80
CA TYR A 246 -13.24 0.74 23.92
C TYR A 246 -12.57 0.95 22.56
N VAL A 247 -13.03 0.25 21.53
CA VAL A 247 -12.45 0.33 20.19
C VAL A 247 -12.50 1.77 19.68
N ILE A 248 -13.64 2.44 19.80
CA ILE A 248 -13.81 3.81 19.29
C ILE A 248 -12.90 4.81 20.01
N ARG A 249 -12.64 4.61 21.31
CA ARG A 249 -11.70 5.43 22.09
C ARG A 249 -10.24 5.17 21.70
N VAL A 250 -9.90 3.93 21.39
CA VAL A 250 -8.59 3.58 20.81
C VAL A 250 -8.44 4.23 19.44
N PHE A 251 -9.49 4.21 18.62
CA PHE A 251 -9.51 4.77 17.29
C PHE A 251 -9.33 6.29 17.27
N ASP A 252 -9.92 7.02 18.23
CA ASP A 252 -9.68 8.46 18.44
C ASP A 252 -8.18 8.81 18.46
N VAL A 253 -7.38 8.01 19.14
CA VAL A 253 -5.95 8.25 19.27
C VAL A 253 -5.15 7.62 18.12
N PHE A 254 -5.66 6.53 17.54
CA PHE A 254 -5.05 5.86 16.40
C PHE A 254 -4.94 6.79 15.18
N LEU A 255 -5.95 7.57 14.89
CA LEU A 255 -5.90 8.54 13.79
C LEU A 255 -4.76 9.56 13.95
N LEU A 256 -4.38 9.89 15.19
CA LEU A 256 -3.29 10.83 15.49
C LEU A 256 -1.90 10.19 15.58
N GLU A 257 -1.81 8.96 16.06
CA GLU A 257 -0.53 8.33 16.41
C GLU A 257 -0.21 7.06 15.57
N GLY A 258 -1.15 6.59 14.75
CA GLY A 258 -0.98 5.39 13.93
C GLY A 258 -0.85 4.10 14.75
N ASN A 259 -0.25 3.07 14.18
CA ASN A 259 -0.10 1.72 14.78
C ASN A 259 0.56 1.71 16.17
N LYS A 260 1.29 2.76 16.52
CA LYS A 260 1.92 2.87 17.83
C LYS A 260 0.92 2.76 18.99
N VAL A 261 -0.28 3.31 18.81
CA VAL A 261 -1.35 3.22 19.83
C VAL A 261 -1.82 1.79 19.98
N LEU A 262 -1.97 1.07 18.85
CA LEU A 262 -2.42 -0.31 18.87
C LEU A 262 -1.45 -1.20 19.67
N TYR A 263 -0.14 -1.07 19.44
CA TYR A 263 0.86 -1.78 20.24
C TYR A 263 0.79 -1.44 21.73
N ARG A 264 0.56 -0.16 22.07
CA ARG A 264 0.42 0.27 23.47
C ARG A 264 -0.80 -0.36 24.14
N VAL A 265 -1.92 -0.38 23.43
CA VAL A 265 -3.17 -0.96 23.94
C VAL A 265 -3.03 -2.47 24.07
N ALA A 266 -2.48 -3.17 23.09
CA ALA A 266 -2.24 -4.61 23.16
C ALA A 266 -1.31 -4.98 24.32
N LEU A 267 -0.23 -4.20 24.55
CA LEU A 267 0.64 -4.39 25.72
C LEU A 267 -0.10 -4.16 27.06
N ALA A 268 -1.00 -3.18 27.10
CA ALA A 268 -1.81 -2.92 28.31
C ALA A 268 -2.82 -4.04 28.56
N LEU A 269 -3.48 -4.55 27.50
CA LEU A 269 -4.36 -5.72 27.55
C LEU A 269 -3.60 -6.95 28.06
N LEU A 270 -2.43 -7.25 27.52
CA LEU A 270 -1.61 -8.37 27.96
C LEU A 270 -1.17 -8.24 29.43
N LYS A 271 -0.85 -7.04 29.88
CA LYS A 271 -0.55 -6.79 31.30
C LYS A 271 -1.75 -7.04 32.19
N GLN A 272 -2.96 -6.60 31.77
CA GLN A 272 -4.19 -6.83 32.53
C GLN A 272 -4.55 -8.31 32.53
N TYR A 273 -4.47 -8.97 31.37
CA TYR A 273 -4.69 -10.41 31.27
C TYR A 273 -3.82 -11.17 32.27
N ARG A 274 -2.50 -10.91 32.29
CA ARG A 274 -1.58 -11.61 33.21
C ARG A 274 -1.88 -11.41 34.68
N ILE A 275 -2.58 -10.34 35.07
CA ILE A 275 -3.00 -10.10 36.47
C ILE A 275 -4.20 -10.96 36.83
N HIS A 276 -5.07 -11.27 35.89
CA HIS A 276 -6.36 -11.92 36.14
C HIS A 276 -6.41 -13.40 35.72
N VAL A 277 -5.42 -13.86 34.93
CA VAL A 277 -5.39 -15.23 34.44
C VAL A 277 -4.94 -16.20 35.52
N ASP A 278 -5.64 -17.33 35.62
CA ASP A 278 -5.27 -18.46 36.46
C ASP A 278 -4.12 -19.30 35.84
N SER A 279 -3.50 -20.16 36.65
CA SER A 279 -2.33 -20.93 36.22
C SER A 279 -2.65 -22.11 35.29
N ASP A 280 -3.89 -22.57 35.26
CA ASP A 280 -4.33 -23.81 34.58
C ASP A 280 -5.15 -23.56 33.31
N VAL A 281 -4.68 -22.67 32.44
CA VAL A 281 -5.36 -22.38 31.15
C VAL A 281 -5.04 -23.49 30.16
N GLN A 282 -6.07 -24.15 29.61
CA GLN A 282 -5.94 -25.20 28.59
C GLN A 282 -5.83 -24.63 27.17
N ASP A 283 -6.65 -23.64 26.82
CA ASP A 283 -6.64 -22.94 25.54
C ASP A 283 -6.39 -21.45 25.78
N LEU A 284 -5.14 -21.08 25.63
CA LEU A 284 -4.68 -19.71 25.88
C LEU A 284 -5.28 -18.69 24.90
N GLN A 285 -5.50 -19.07 23.65
CA GLN A 285 -6.05 -18.19 22.63
C GLN A 285 -7.49 -17.80 22.94
N THR A 286 -8.34 -18.81 23.19
CA THR A 286 -9.74 -18.60 23.55
C THR A 286 -9.89 -17.86 24.88
N ASP A 287 -9.01 -18.13 25.86
CA ASP A 287 -9.05 -17.47 27.15
C ASP A 287 -8.70 -15.97 27.06
N ILE A 288 -7.67 -15.60 26.29
CA ILE A 288 -7.33 -14.19 26.04
C ILE A 288 -8.48 -13.49 25.31
N GLN A 289 -9.07 -14.12 24.30
CA GLN A 289 -10.23 -13.54 23.58
C GLN A 289 -11.41 -13.31 24.52
N CYS A 290 -11.72 -14.28 25.36
CA CYS A 290 -12.80 -14.16 26.35
C CYS A 290 -12.52 -13.04 27.35
N PHE A 291 -11.28 -12.94 27.85
CA PHE A 291 -10.88 -11.86 28.74
C PHE A 291 -11.04 -10.48 28.09
N VAL A 292 -10.59 -10.32 26.83
CA VAL A 292 -10.69 -9.05 26.12
C VAL A 292 -12.13 -8.66 25.83
N LYS A 293 -12.99 -9.60 25.43
CA LYS A 293 -14.45 -9.36 25.26
C LYS A 293 -15.11 -8.88 26.53
N ASN A 294 -14.66 -9.37 27.67
CA ASN A 294 -15.20 -9.03 28.97
C ASN A 294 -14.37 -7.97 29.74
N ILE A 295 -13.52 -7.21 29.04
CA ILE A 295 -12.58 -6.27 29.65
C ILE A 295 -13.25 -5.23 30.55
N ALA A 296 -14.49 -4.86 30.23
CA ALA A 296 -15.26 -3.89 31.02
C ALA A 296 -15.46 -4.31 32.47
N HIS A 297 -15.44 -5.61 32.79
CA HIS A 297 -15.51 -6.11 34.17
C HIS A 297 -14.21 -5.93 34.96
N HIS A 298 -13.10 -5.69 34.25
CA HIS A 298 -11.77 -5.63 34.86
C HIS A 298 -11.18 -4.22 34.91
N ILE A 299 -11.45 -3.39 33.93
CA ILE A 299 -10.87 -2.04 33.85
C ILE A 299 -11.71 -1.15 32.94
N SER A 300 -11.88 0.13 33.27
CA SER A 300 -12.55 1.10 32.39
C SER A 300 -11.64 1.51 31.22
N VAL A 301 -12.24 2.02 30.15
CA VAL A 301 -11.51 2.45 28.93
C VAL A 301 -10.48 3.54 29.24
N GLU A 302 -10.80 4.50 30.12
CA GLU A 302 -9.90 5.59 30.51
C GLU A 302 -8.66 5.04 31.20
N LYS A 303 -8.85 4.10 32.14
CA LYS A 303 -7.76 3.46 32.86
C LYS A 303 -6.93 2.55 31.95
N LEU A 304 -7.55 1.88 30.98
CA LEU A 304 -6.83 1.09 29.98
C LEU A 304 -5.91 1.98 29.15
N LEU A 305 -6.43 3.10 28.64
CA LEU A 305 -5.64 4.08 27.89
C LEU A 305 -4.55 4.72 28.76
N GLU A 306 -4.85 5.10 29.99
CA GLU A 306 -3.85 5.61 30.94
C GLU A 306 -2.69 4.61 31.10
N LYS A 307 -2.99 3.32 31.33
CA LYS A 307 -1.97 2.26 31.43
C LYS A 307 -1.20 2.09 30.12
N ALA A 308 -1.86 2.16 28.96
CA ALA A 308 -1.21 2.09 27.66
C ALA A 308 -0.23 3.26 27.46
N PHE A 309 -0.61 4.48 27.85
CA PHE A 309 0.25 5.66 27.72
C PHE A 309 1.28 5.81 28.85
N SER A 310 1.15 5.09 29.95
CA SER A 310 2.16 5.02 31.00
C SER A 310 3.42 4.26 30.60
N ILE A 311 3.40 3.49 29.49
CA ILE A 311 4.58 2.76 28.96
C ILE A 311 5.60 3.78 28.48
N ARG A 312 6.69 3.93 29.25
CA ARG A 312 7.75 4.91 28.97
C ARG A 312 8.73 4.39 27.92
N LEU A 313 9.47 5.31 27.28
CA LEU A 313 10.53 5.03 26.31
C LEU A 313 10.08 4.25 25.07
N PHE A 314 8.80 4.23 24.78
CA PHE A 314 8.22 3.59 23.60
C PHE A 314 8.18 4.60 22.44
N SER A 315 9.13 4.52 21.52
CA SER A 315 9.29 5.48 20.42
C SER A 315 8.84 4.90 19.06
N HIS A 316 8.41 5.77 18.13
CA HIS A 316 8.13 5.38 16.75
C HIS A 316 9.38 4.81 16.04
N LYS A 317 10.56 5.37 16.32
CA LYS A 317 11.82 4.90 15.73
C LYS A 317 12.15 3.48 16.16
N GLU A 318 11.96 3.15 17.45
CA GLU A 318 12.19 1.80 17.96
C GLU A 318 11.26 0.79 17.28
N MET A 319 9.96 1.09 17.25
CA MET A 319 8.96 0.25 16.60
C MET A 319 9.29 0.01 15.12
N TRP A 320 9.64 1.07 14.40
CA TRP A 320 10.02 0.99 13.00
C TRP A 320 11.27 0.12 12.78
N LEU A 321 12.30 0.27 13.62
CA LEU A 321 13.52 -0.55 13.55
C LEU A 321 13.22 -2.02 13.77
N LEU A 322 12.37 -2.35 14.75
CA LEU A 322 11.95 -3.74 14.99
C LEU A 322 11.17 -4.30 13.81
N GLN A 323 10.22 -3.55 13.27
CA GLN A 323 9.47 -3.98 12.08
C GLN A 323 10.39 -4.22 10.88
N MET A 324 11.37 -3.34 10.63
CA MET A 324 12.32 -3.53 9.54
C MET A 324 13.23 -4.74 9.74
N ALA A 325 13.70 -4.98 10.98
CA ALA A 325 14.50 -6.15 11.31
C ALA A 325 13.69 -7.45 11.12
N ASN A 326 12.43 -7.47 11.57
CA ASN A 326 11.55 -8.62 11.45
C ASN A 326 11.18 -8.90 9.98
N ARG A 327 10.89 -7.88 9.17
CA ARG A 327 10.69 -8.03 7.71
C ARG A 327 11.91 -8.66 7.04
N LYS A 328 13.11 -8.19 7.39
CA LYS A 328 14.35 -8.75 6.84
C LYS A 328 14.54 -10.21 7.24
N ALA A 329 14.29 -10.54 8.50
CA ALA A 329 14.39 -11.93 9.00
C ALA A 329 13.39 -12.85 8.28
N LEU A 330 12.13 -12.43 8.13
CA LEU A 330 11.10 -13.19 7.41
C LEU A 330 11.46 -13.38 5.94
N SER A 331 11.93 -12.34 5.26
CA SER A 331 12.37 -12.43 3.86
C SER A 331 13.54 -13.41 3.69
N GLN A 332 14.48 -13.44 4.63
CA GLN A 332 15.61 -14.37 4.61
C GLN A 332 15.19 -15.82 4.90
N SER A 333 14.11 -16.02 5.64
CA SER A 333 13.55 -17.35 5.93
C SER A 333 12.70 -17.91 4.77
N GLY A 334 12.65 -17.23 3.63
CA GLY A 334 11.85 -17.65 2.49
C GLY A 334 10.33 -17.42 2.66
N ILE A 335 9.90 -16.77 3.74
CA ILE A 335 8.52 -16.32 3.93
C ILE A 335 8.36 -15.01 3.16
N THR A 336 8.53 -15.06 1.86
CA THR A 336 8.47 -13.87 1.02
C THR A 336 7.08 -13.60 0.52
N VAL A 337 6.27 -14.62 0.35
CA VAL A 337 4.90 -14.46 -0.18
C VAL A 337 4.09 -15.69 0.21
N MET A 338 2.91 -15.52 0.77
CA MET A 338 1.81 -16.40 0.35
C MET A 338 1.79 -16.28 -1.18
N GLN A 339 1.61 -17.38 -1.89
CA GLN A 339 1.46 -17.40 -3.35
C GLN A 339 0.73 -16.14 -3.79
N PRO A 340 1.17 -15.43 -4.84
CA PRO A 340 0.44 -14.27 -5.31
C PRO A 340 -1.01 -14.72 -5.46
N ARG A 341 -1.86 -14.29 -4.53
CA ARG A 341 -3.29 -14.47 -4.69
C ARG A 341 -3.58 -13.75 -5.97
N GLN A 342 -4.31 -14.40 -6.84
CA GLN A 342 -4.70 -13.79 -8.11
C GLN A 342 -5.27 -12.42 -7.76
N PRO A 343 -4.75 -11.33 -8.33
CA PRO A 343 -5.20 -9.99 -7.98
C PRO A 343 -6.72 -9.96 -8.09
N ALA A 344 -7.37 -9.34 -7.10
CA ALA A 344 -8.81 -9.15 -7.13
C ALA A 344 -9.14 -8.58 -8.51
N TYR A 345 -9.87 -9.33 -9.30
CA TYR A 345 -10.10 -9.00 -10.70
C TYR A 345 -10.74 -7.64 -10.77
N MET A 346 -9.98 -6.69 -11.32
CA MET A 346 -10.57 -5.42 -11.69
C MET A 346 -11.72 -5.73 -12.62
N SER A 347 -12.89 -5.22 -12.32
CA SER A 347 -14.07 -5.40 -13.16
C SER A 347 -14.02 -4.45 -14.37
N VAL A 348 -12.89 -4.47 -15.09
CA VAL A 348 -12.88 -3.87 -16.41
C VAL A 348 -13.86 -4.65 -17.27
N ASP A 349 -14.74 -3.94 -17.92
CA ASP A 349 -15.68 -4.56 -18.83
C ASP A 349 -14.92 -5.30 -19.94
N MET A 350 -15.04 -6.63 -19.92
CA MET A 350 -14.47 -7.54 -20.91
C MET A 350 -15.57 -8.16 -21.79
N ALA A 351 -16.80 -7.60 -21.77
CA ALA A 351 -17.90 -8.18 -22.53
C ALA A 351 -17.61 -8.27 -24.02
N ASN A 352 -16.86 -7.32 -24.56
CA ASN A 352 -16.47 -7.25 -25.98
C ASN A 352 -14.99 -7.63 -26.22
N PHE A 353 -14.32 -8.18 -25.20
CA PHE A 353 -12.92 -8.57 -25.35
C PHE A 353 -12.80 -9.86 -26.15
N SER A 354 -12.03 -9.80 -27.24
CA SER A 354 -11.65 -10.98 -28.04
C SER A 354 -10.21 -10.87 -28.46
N SER A 355 -9.39 -11.85 -28.11
CA SER A 355 -7.95 -11.93 -28.45
C SER A 355 -7.60 -13.33 -28.91
N GLU A 356 -6.70 -13.44 -29.91
CA GLU A 356 -6.13 -14.71 -30.39
C GLU A 356 -4.92 -15.14 -29.55
N ILE A 357 -4.42 -14.27 -28.68
CA ILE A 357 -3.20 -14.50 -27.89
C ILE A 357 -3.54 -14.84 -26.44
N VAL A 358 -4.38 -14.05 -25.79
CA VAL A 358 -4.67 -14.16 -24.35
C VAL A 358 -6.16 -14.32 -24.08
N THR A 359 -6.48 -15.03 -23.01
CA THR A 359 -7.85 -15.14 -22.48
C THR A 359 -8.26 -13.85 -21.78
N ALA A 360 -9.57 -13.63 -21.59
CA ALA A 360 -10.07 -12.50 -20.82
C ALA A 360 -9.52 -12.50 -19.37
N GLN A 361 -9.27 -13.67 -18.79
CA GLN A 361 -8.69 -13.80 -17.47
C GLN A 361 -7.22 -13.38 -17.44
N GLU A 362 -6.41 -13.83 -18.40
CA GLU A 362 -5.00 -13.42 -18.54
C GLU A 362 -4.89 -11.91 -18.79
N MET A 363 -5.77 -11.36 -19.66
CA MET A 363 -5.82 -9.91 -19.90
C MET A 363 -6.14 -9.13 -18.61
N ARG A 364 -7.10 -9.58 -17.79
CA ARG A 364 -7.41 -8.92 -16.51
C ARG A 364 -6.21 -8.86 -15.59
N VAL A 365 -5.40 -9.92 -15.53
CA VAL A 365 -4.17 -9.93 -14.71
C VAL A 365 -3.18 -8.91 -15.23
N VAL A 366 -2.89 -8.89 -16.53
CA VAL A 366 -1.98 -7.90 -17.13
C VAL A 366 -2.53 -6.48 -16.96
N TRP A 367 -3.86 -6.30 -17.09
CA TRP A 367 -4.52 -5.01 -16.89
C TRP A 367 -4.43 -4.50 -15.44
N SER A 368 -4.33 -5.39 -14.46
CA SER A 368 -4.08 -5.02 -13.07
C SER A 368 -2.67 -4.48 -12.80
N TRP A 369 -1.74 -4.71 -13.70
CA TRP A 369 -0.35 -4.26 -13.58
C TRP A 369 -0.12 -2.86 -14.13
N ILE A 370 -0.99 -2.37 -15.02
CA ILE A 370 -0.86 -1.04 -15.60
C ILE A 370 -1.18 0.05 -14.56
N PRO A 371 -0.69 1.29 -14.72
CA PRO A 371 -1.00 2.38 -13.81
C PRO A 371 -2.50 2.59 -13.68
N SER A 372 -2.97 2.82 -12.44
CA SER A 372 -4.40 2.87 -12.08
C SER A 372 -5.22 3.87 -12.90
N ARG A 373 -4.60 4.97 -13.36
CA ARG A 373 -5.26 5.96 -14.22
C ARG A 373 -5.71 5.40 -15.58
N PHE A 374 -5.04 4.35 -16.07
CA PHE A 374 -5.40 3.69 -17.33
C PHE A 374 -6.23 2.43 -17.13
N SER A 375 -6.09 1.79 -15.98
CA SER A 375 -6.75 0.52 -15.69
C SER A 375 -8.28 0.66 -15.57
N LEU A 376 -8.78 1.87 -15.51
CA LEU A 376 -10.21 2.19 -15.50
C LEU A 376 -10.88 2.05 -16.87
N TYR A 377 -10.11 2.12 -17.94
CA TYR A 377 -10.62 2.05 -19.31
C TYR A 377 -10.59 0.63 -19.85
N PRO A 378 -11.57 0.22 -20.68
CA PRO A 378 -11.55 -1.10 -21.28
C PRO A 378 -10.41 -1.22 -22.30
N PRO A 379 -9.85 -2.43 -22.48
CA PRO A 379 -8.85 -2.69 -23.52
C PRO A 379 -9.49 -2.57 -24.91
N VAL A 380 -8.80 -1.89 -25.82
CA VAL A 380 -9.19 -1.77 -27.21
C VAL A 380 -8.09 -2.31 -28.09
N LEU A 381 -8.44 -3.23 -29.00
CA LEU A 381 -7.49 -3.77 -29.97
C LEU A 381 -7.13 -2.70 -30.99
N LEU A 382 -5.85 -2.28 -31.02
CA LEU A 382 -5.34 -1.31 -31.98
C LEU A 382 -4.78 -1.99 -33.21
N PHE A 383 -4.03 -3.09 -33.00
CA PHE A 383 -3.37 -3.81 -34.07
C PHE A 383 -3.34 -5.32 -33.77
N SER A 384 -3.58 -6.12 -34.80
CA SER A 384 -3.41 -7.57 -34.77
C SER A 384 -2.79 -8.03 -36.09
N THR A 385 -1.79 -8.94 -36.04
CA THR A 385 -1.22 -9.55 -37.23
C THR A 385 -2.24 -10.36 -38.04
N MET A 386 -3.30 -10.86 -37.40
CA MET A 386 -4.40 -11.59 -38.05
C MET A 386 -5.27 -10.67 -38.90
N GLU A 387 -5.60 -9.47 -38.42
CA GLU A 387 -6.46 -8.54 -39.13
C GLU A 387 -5.70 -7.60 -40.05
N HIS A 388 -4.53 -7.13 -39.63
CA HIS A 388 -3.78 -6.08 -40.31
C HIS A 388 -2.57 -6.62 -41.09
N GLY A 389 -2.26 -7.94 -40.96
CA GLY A 389 -1.09 -8.59 -41.57
C GLY A 389 0.22 -8.21 -40.86
N TYR A 390 1.29 -8.85 -41.30
CA TYR A 390 2.63 -8.70 -40.76
C TYR A 390 3.31 -7.45 -41.34
N SER A 391 3.01 -6.27 -40.81
CA SER A 391 3.57 -5.01 -41.31
C SER A 391 3.83 -4.03 -40.17
N LEU A 392 5.09 -3.76 -39.91
CA LEU A 392 5.54 -2.79 -38.90
C LEU A 392 5.02 -1.37 -39.18
N GLN A 393 4.92 -0.98 -40.45
CA GLN A 393 4.36 0.34 -40.78
C GLN A 393 2.88 0.47 -40.42
N ARG A 394 2.11 -0.61 -40.65
CA ARG A 394 0.70 -0.64 -40.23
C ARG A 394 0.57 -0.62 -38.69
N LEU A 395 1.43 -1.37 -37.99
CA LEU A 395 1.48 -1.34 -36.55
C LEU A 395 1.67 0.11 -36.04
N TYR A 396 2.68 0.81 -36.55
CA TYR A 396 2.89 2.19 -36.16
C TYR A 396 1.70 3.10 -36.51
N SER A 397 1.14 2.94 -37.70
CA SER A 397 -0.02 3.77 -38.13
C SER A 397 -1.26 3.56 -37.28
N GLN A 398 -1.47 2.34 -36.78
CA GLN A 398 -2.63 2.03 -35.92
C GLN A 398 -2.41 2.42 -34.46
N CYS A 399 -1.17 2.42 -34.00
CA CYS A 399 -0.84 2.68 -32.58
C CYS A 399 -0.45 4.14 -32.31
N GLU A 400 -0.17 4.96 -33.35
CA GLU A 400 0.10 6.38 -33.17
C GLU A 400 -1.13 7.14 -32.67
N GLY A 401 -0.92 8.02 -31.70
CA GLY A 401 -2.00 8.74 -31.00
C GLY A 401 -2.61 7.95 -29.84
N SER A 402 -2.18 6.73 -29.61
CA SER A 402 -2.64 5.91 -28.47
C SER A 402 -1.54 5.83 -27.41
N GLU A 403 -1.83 6.31 -26.21
CA GLU A 403 -0.97 6.29 -25.04
C GLU A 403 -1.78 5.91 -23.81
N PRO A 404 -1.43 4.85 -23.06
CA PRO A 404 -0.37 3.88 -23.31
C PRO A 404 -0.78 2.76 -24.27
N THR A 405 0.20 1.88 -24.62
CA THR A 405 -0.08 0.66 -25.38
C THR A 405 0.50 -0.58 -24.69
N ILE A 406 -0.16 -1.73 -24.88
CA ILE A 406 0.29 -3.04 -24.40
C ILE A 406 0.50 -3.95 -25.62
N LEU A 407 1.72 -4.44 -25.74
CA LEU A 407 2.12 -5.37 -26.78
C LEU A 407 2.07 -6.80 -26.25
N PHE A 408 1.41 -7.71 -26.95
CA PHE A 408 1.44 -9.15 -26.72
C PHE A 408 2.04 -9.88 -27.90
N ILE A 409 2.87 -10.87 -27.62
CA ILE A 409 3.51 -11.75 -28.60
C ILE A 409 3.21 -13.19 -28.22
N LYS A 410 2.69 -13.96 -29.14
CA LYS A 410 2.57 -15.41 -29.04
C LYS A 410 3.58 -16.05 -29.98
N THR A 411 4.44 -16.90 -29.44
CA THR A 411 5.45 -17.63 -30.18
C THR A 411 4.88 -18.90 -30.81
N THR A 412 5.56 -19.46 -31.79
CA THR A 412 5.22 -20.77 -32.38
C THR A 412 5.33 -21.92 -31.36
N ALA A 413 6.08 -21.74 -30.26
CA ALA A 413 6.16 -22.67 -29.14
C ALA A 413 5.00 -22.50 -28.12
N ASN A 414 4.00 -21.62 -28.43
CA ASN A 414 2.86 -21.30 -27.60
C ASN A 414 3.21 -20.56 -26.29
N GLU A 415 4.40 -19.99 -26.19
CA GLU A 415 4.77 -19.06 -25.13
C GLU A 415 4.14 -17.69 -25.41
N VAL A 416 3.82 -16.95 -24.36
CA VAL A 416 3.24 -15.60 -24.48
C VAL A 416 4.01 -14.64 -23.59
N CYS A 417 4.54 -13.59 -24.19
CA CYS A 417 5.21 -12.48 -23.49
C CYS A 417 4.76 -11.14 -24.05
N GLY A 418 5.20 -10.05 -23.41
CA GLY A 418 4.80 -8.73 -23.88
C GLY A 418 5.45 -7.58 -23.12
N ALA A 419 4.95 -6.38 -23.42
CA ALA A 419 5.41 -5.15 -22.79
C ALA A 419 4.28 -4.12 -22.63
N PHE A 420 4.29 -3.41 -21.53
CA PHE A 420 3.53 -2.18 -21.33
C PHE A 420 4.41 -0.99 -21.70
N LEU A 421 3.92 -0.15 -22.59
CA LEU A 421 4.64 0.96 -23.22
C LEU A 421 3.90 2.26 -22.92
N SER A 422 4.50 3.10 -22.11
CA SER A 422 3.84 4.25 -21.49
C SER A 422 3.68 5.47 -22.40
N THR A 423 4.33 5.49 -23.57
CA THR A 423 4.45 6.69 -24.41
C THR A 423 4.02 6.41 -25.84
N ASP A 424 3.39 7.41 -26.48
CA ASP A 424 2.94 7.34 -27.87
C ASP A 424 4.10 6.97 -28.85
N TRP A 425 3.82 6.08 -29.76
CA TRP A 425 4.74 5.65 -30.80
C TRP A 425 5.19 6.76 -31.77
N SER A 426 4.47 7.88 -31.87
CA SER A 426 4.88 9.05 -32.66
C SER A 426 6.19 9.68 -32.16
N GLU A 427 6.54 9.49 -30.88
CA GLU A 427 7.79 9.99 -30.28
C GLU A 427 9.04 9.47 -30.97
N ARG A 428 8.99 8.27 -31.61
CA ARG A 428 10.09 7.70 -32.40
C ARG A 428 10.56 8.65 -33.51
N ARG A 429 9.68 9.53 -34.03
CA ARG A 429 9.99 10.47 -35.13
C ARG A 429 10.74 11.71 -34.66
N LYS A 430 10.67 12.06 -33.37
CA LYS A 430 11.36 13.23 -32.81
C LYS A 430 12.87 13.07 -32.75
N CYS A 431 13.32 11.85 -32.92
CA CYS A 431 14.73 11.47 -32.84
C CYS A 431 15.30 11.34 -34.23
N CYS A 432 15.70 12.46 -34.84
CA CYS A 432 16.38 12.50 -36.15
C CYS A 432 17.81 11.94 -36.05
N GLY A 433 18.03 10.67 -36.47
CA GLY A 433 19.36 10.08 -36.59
C GLY A 433 19.30 8.59 -36.90
N GLN A 434 20.38 8.07 -37.53
CA GLN A 434 20.51 6.63 -37.88
C GLN A 434 20.73 5.71 -36.67
N VAL A 435 20.76 6.26 -35.44
CA VAL A 435 20.95 5.50 -34.19
C VAL A 435 19.61 5.30 -33.53
N ALA A 436 19.31 4.07 -33.10
CA ALA A 436 18.12 3.76 -32.31
C ALA A 436 18.09 4.65 -31.08
N THR A 437 17.11 5.54 -31.01
CA THR A 437 16.93 6.42 -29.85
C THR A 437 15.81 5.89 -29.01
N PHE A 438 16.10 5.68 -27.72
CA PHE A 438 15.13 5.19 -26.77
C PHE A 438 14.28 6.32 -26.21
N PHE A 439 12.99 6.06 -26.02
CA PHE A 439 12.01 6.93 -25.40
C PHE A 439 11.13 6.11 -24.44
N GLY A 440 10.15 6.72 -23.81
CA GLY A 440 9.32 6.09 -22.78
C GLY A 440 9.63 6.62 -21.38
N THR A 441 8.89 6.12 -20.41
CA THR A 441 9.03 6.51 -19.00
C THR A 441 9.30 5.30 -18.11
N GLY A 442 9.66 5.52 -16.85
CA GLY A 442 9.87 4.46 -15.86
C GLY A 442 8.61 3.66 -15.48
N GLU A 443 7.48 3.94 -16.10
CA GLU A 443 6.27 3.14 -15.97
C GLU A 443 6.24 1.94 -16.91
N CYS A 444 7.11 1.92 -17.94
CA CYS A 444 7.25 0.77 -18.84
C CYS A 444 7.69 -0.47 -18.04
N PHE A 445 7.15 -1.62 -18.41
CA PHE A 445 7.55 -2.91 -17.88
C PHE A 445 7.42 -3.98 -18.98
N VAL A 446 8.13 -5.09 -18.82
CA VAL A 446 7.97 -6.28 -19.64
C VAL A 446 7.42 -7.42 -18.81
N PHE A 447 6.80 -8.39 -19.45
CA PHE A 447 6.13 -9.47 -18.73
C PHE A 447 6.06 -10.76 -19.54
N THR A 448 5.85 -11.85 -18.83
CA THR A 448 5.45 -13.15 -19.39
C THR A 448 4.03 -13.47 -18.96
N VAL A 449 3.29 -14.21 -19.80
CA VAL A 449 1.95 -14.73 -19.51
C VAL A 449 1.98 -16.24 -19.47
N ARG A 450 2.68 -16.87 -20.40
CA ARG A 450 2.86 -18.32 -20.48
C ARG A 450 4.32 -18.67 -20.75
N PRO A 451 4.91 -19.67 -20.07
CA PRO A 451 4.24 -20.65 -19.17
C PRO A 451 3.83 -20.11 -17.81
N GLU A 452 4.48 -19.08 -17.30
CA GLU A 452 4.20 -18.48 -15.99
C GLU A 452 3.98 -16.97 -16.14
N MET A 453 3.07 -16.41 -15.31
CA MET A 453 2.78 -14.98 -15.33
C MET A 453 3.76 -14.24 -14.41
N GLU A 454 4.62 -13.39 -14.98
CA GLU A 454 5.58 -12.60 -14.22
C GLU A 454 5.75 -11.21 -14.85
N ARG A 455 5.94 -10.17 -14.00
CA ARG A 455 6.16 -8.78 -14.40
C ARG A 455 7.56 -8.32 -14.00
N PHE A 456 8.26 -7.71 -14.95
CA PHE A 456 9.60 -7.13 -14.78
C PHE A 456 9.53 -5.62 -14.94
N GLU A 457 9.56 -4.91 -13.83
CA GLU A 457 9.51 -3.44 -13.77
C GLU A 457 10.89 -2.82 -13.95
N TRP A 458 10.92 -1.53 -14.24
CA TRP A 458 12.16 -0.75 -14.28
C TRP A 458 13.01 -0.98 -13.03
N VAL A 459 14.27 -1.34 -13.21
CA VAL A 459 15.19 -1.73 -12.13
C VAL A 459 15.34 -0.69 -11.03
N VAL A 460 15.25 0.61 -11.35
CA VAL A 460 15.33 1.70 -10.37
C VAL A 460 14.12 1.72 -9.43
N VAL A 461 12.96 1.24 -9.86
CA VAL A 461 11.77 1.09 -9.00
C VAL A 461 11.95 -0.10 -8.04
N LYS A 462 12.51 -1.22 -8.54
CA LYS A 462 12.78 -2.42 -7.72
C LYS A 462 13.96 -2.24 -6.77
N LYS A 463 15.03 -1.57 -7.22
CA LYS A 463 16.30 -1.39 -6.52
C LYS A 463 16.65 0.10 -6.48
N PRO A 464 15.97 0.91 -5.65
CA PRO A 464 16.18 2.38 -5.61
C PRO A 464 17.62 2.79 -5.28
N GLU A 465 18.43 1.91 -4.66
CA GLU A 465 19.87 2.12 -4.45
C GLU A 465 20.65 2.23 -5.76
N MET A 466 20.21 1.63 -6.83
CA MET A 466 20.85 1.77 -8.14
C MET A 466 20.64 3.14 -8.77
N GLY A 467 19.59 3.86 -8.38
CA GLY A 467 19.37 5.27 -8.73
C GLY A 467 20.28 6.25 -7.99
N MET A 468 20.97 5.80 -6.94
CA MET A 468 21.84 6.60 -6.08
C MET A 468 23.32 6.29 -6.27
N ALA A 469 23.77 5.82 -7.44
CA ALA A 469 25.17 5.52 -7.70
C ALA A 469 26.06 6.72 -7.38
N ALA A 470 27.05 6.50 -6.51
CA ALA A 470 28.02 7.51 -6.11
C ALA A 470 28.72 8.10 -7.34
N PRO A 471 29.07 9.40 -7.31
CA PRO A 471 29.82 10.00 -8.39
C PRO A 471 31.14 9.23 -8.60
N PRO A 472 31.57 8.99 -9.84
CA PRO A 472 32.82 8.28 -10.09
C PRO A 472 33.97 9.00 -9.40
N SER A 473 34.70 8.29 -8.56
CA SER A 473 35.90 8.81 -7.92
C SER A 473 36.83 9.41 -8.98
N PRO A 474 37.44 10.59 -8.74
CA PRO A 474 38.29 11.22 -9.73
C PRO A 474 39.43 10.26 -10.11
N ARG A 475 39.45 9.86 -11.38
CA ARG A 475 40.51 9.06 -11.96
C ARG A 475 41.84 9.73 -11.63
N SER A 476 42.67 9.05 -10.89
CA SER A 476 44.08 9.37 -10.70
C SER A 476 44.72 9.49 -12.09
N ARG A 477 45.13 10.71 -12.47
CA ARG A 477 45.93 10.95 -13.68
C ARG A 477 47.21 10.10 -13.60
N PRO A 478 47.63 9.44 -14.68
CA PRO A 478 48.93 8.77 -14.71
C PRO A 478 50.04 9.82 -14.56
N ARG A 479 50.84 9.66 -13.54
CA ARG A 479 52.08 10.44 -13.38
C ARG A 479 53.07 10.01 -14.46
N SER A 480 53.43 10.96 -15.35
CA SER A 480 54.56 10.84 -16.22
C SER A 480 55.86 10.77 -15.43
N TYR A 481 56.66 9.78 -15.67
CA TYR A 481 58.03 9.66 -15.18
C TYR A 481 58.91 10.73 -15.74
N SER A 482 59.56 11.52 -14.88
CA SER A 482 60.80 12.22 -15.20
C SER A 482 61.85 11.89 -14.11
N HIS A 483 63.00 11.45 -14.55
CA HIS A 483 64.17 11.10 -13.79
C HIS A 483 64.77 12.32 -13.04
N GLY A 484 65.28 12.10 -11.83
CA GLY A 484 66.12 13.07 -11.14
C GLY A 484 66.54 12.66 -9.73
N SER A 485 67.76 12.24 -9.62
CA SER A 485 68.51 11.67 -8.47
C SER A 485 68.55 12.49 -7.19
N ARG A 486 68.76 11.76 -6.09
CA ARG A 486 69.73 11.91 -4.98
C ARG A 486 69.21 12.17 -3.56
N LEU A 487 69.63 11.24 -2.69
CA LEU A 487 70.17 11.28 -1.32
C LEU A 487 69.23 11.39 -0.11
N ALA A 488 69.32 10.31 0.65
CA ALA A 488 68.95 10.14 2.07
C ALA A 488 70.02 10.78 3.01
N PRO A 489 69.99 10.69 4.35
CA PRO A 489 69.14 10.02 5.32
C PRO A 489 68.91 10.80 6.66
N PRO A 490 68.82 10.20 7.86
CA PRO A 490 67.63 9.83 8.62
C PRO A 490 67.52 10.54 9.98
N LEU A 491 66.46 10.30 10.77
CA LEU A 491 66.57 10.12 12.24
C LEU A 491 65.23 10.28 13.02
N HIS A 492 65.00 9.27 13.83
CA HIS A 492 64.43 9.21 15.16
C HIS A 492 62.92 9.17 15.40
N HIS A 493 62.55 8.00 15.87
CA HIS A 493 61.45 7.67 16.79
C HIS A 493 61.60 8.46 18.13
N PRO A 494 60.53 8.59 18.94
CA PRO A 494 60.24 7.54 19.91
C PRO A 494 58.76 7.19 20.12
N SER A 495 58.60 5.97 20.61
CA SER A 495 57.39 5.30 21.02
C SER A 495 56.94 5.63 22.47
N PRO A 496 55.92 5.02 23.02
CA PRO A 496 54.89 5.59 23.88
C PRO A 496 55.10 5.34 25.38
N PRO A 497 54.16 5.72 26.24
CA PRO A 497 54.05 5.01 27.51
C PRO A 497 52.69 4.31 27.66
N LYS A 498 52.80 3.09 28.17
CA LYS A 498 51.76 2.25 28.74
C LYS A 498 51.38 2.75 30.15
N LEU A 499 50.15 2.54 30.56
CA LEU A 499 49.74 2.09 31.93
C LEU A 499 48.22 1.83 31.86
N SER A 500 47.86 0.61 32.00
CA SER A 500 47.52 -0.30 33.12
C SER A 500 46.23 0.02 33.83
N SER A 501 45.30 -0.88 33.72
CA SER A 501 44.57 -1.69 34.70
C SER A 501 43.08 -1.82 34.39
N ALA A 502 42.65 -3.05 34.20
CA ALA A 502 41.25 -3.51 34.30
C ALA A 502 40.87 -3.56 35.79
N PRO A 503 39.64 -3.73 36.26
CA PRO A 503 38.73 -4.77 35.77
C PRO A 503 37.22 -4.38 35.73
N SER A 504 36.45 -5.18 35.15
CA SER A 504 35.15 -5.74 35.54
C SER A 504 34.15 -5.83 34.38
N SER A 505 33.65 -7.01 34.24
CA SER A 505 32.74 -7.51 33.21
C SER A 505 31.49 -6.65 33.03
N PRO A 506 31.10 -6.37 31.80
CA PRO A 506 29.71 -6.01 31.52
C PRO A 506 28.97 -7.24 30.96
N SER A 507 27.85 -7.44 31.61
CA SER A 507 26.75 -8.29 31.22
C SER A 507 26.42 -8.28 29.73
N GLN A 508 26.10 -9.44 29.22
CA GLN A 508 25.59 -9.75 27.88
C GLN A 508 24.29 -9.00 27.54
N LEU A 509 24.38 -7.77 27.10
CA LEU A 509 23.23 -7.00 26.63
C LEU A 509 23.55 -6.18 25.36
N SER A 510 24.70 -6.40 24.72
CA SER A 510 25.16 -5.57 23.60
C SER A 510 25.05 -6.20 22.21
N ASN A 511 24.47 -7.39 22.04
CA ASN A 511 24.43 -8.06 20.73
C ASN A 511 23.21 -7.72 19.85
N PHE A 512 22.30 -6.85 20.30
CA PHE A 512 21.13 -6.46 19.50
C PHE A 512 21.17 -5.04 18.91
N LEU A 513 22.23 -4.26 19.13
CA LEU A 513 22.29 -2.85 18.73
C LEU A 513 23.42 -2.47 17.76
N ALA A 514 24.15 -3.43 17.22
CA ALA A 514 25.20 -3.17 16.25
C ALA A 514 24.79 -3.64 14.85
N VAL A 515 23.72 -3.09 14.32
CA VAL A 515 23.51 -3.04 12.86
C VAL A 515 23.99 -1.66 12.42
N PRO A 516 24.92 -1.54 11.45
CA PRO A 516 25.31 -0.25 10.91
C PRO A 516 24.04 0.45 10.40
N ILE A 517 23.86 1.72 10.77
CA ILE A 517 22.79 2.55 10.25
C ILE A 517 23.17 2.91 8.81
N GLU A 518 23.01 1.98 7.89
CA GLU A 518 22.80 2.36 6.49
C GLU A 518 21.42 3.01 6.44
N ALA A 519 21.38 4.25 5.99
CA ALA A 519 20.15 5.01 5.82
C ALA A 519 19.18 4.15 4.99
N ALA A 520 18.06 3.76 5.61
CA ALA A 520 17.02 3.03 4.90
C ALA A 520 16.60 3.86 3.68
N PRO A 521 16.57 3.30 2.48
CA PRO A 521 16.14 4.02 1.30
C PRO A 521 14.72 4.52 1.54
N ALA A 522 14.50 5.83 1.31
CA ALA A 522 13.16 6.39 1.27
C ALA A 522 12.34 5.54 0.29
N ARG A 523 11.19 5.03 0.73
CA ARG A 523 10.26 4.33 -0.19
C ARG A 523 9.88 5.33 -1.26
N LEU A 524 10.48 5.19 -2.43
CA LEU A 524 10.10 5.93 -3.61
C LEU A 524 8.73 5.42 -4.03
N SER A 525 7.74 6.31 -4.04
CA SER A 525 6.46 6.03 -4.66
C SER A 525 6.73 5.62 -6.12
N PRO A 526 6.12 4.53 -6.64
CA PRO A 526 6.22 4.19 -8.05
C PRO A 526 5.74 5.31 -8.99
N PHE A 527 5.11 6.35 -8.45
CA PHE A 527 4.56 7.51 -9.16
C PHE A 527 5.40 8.79 -9.03
N LEU A 528 6.58 8.75 -8.41
CA LEU A 528 7.48 9.90 -8.48
C LEU A 528 7.99 10.03 -9.92
N SER A 529 7.50 11.07 -10.60
CA SER A 529 7.97 11.39 -11.94
C SER A 529 9.50 11.48 -11.97
N VAL A 530 10.10 10.85 -12.96
CA VAL A 530 11.54 10.72 -13.22
C VAL A 530 12.32 12.08 -13.18
N ARG A 531 11.65 13.20 -13.03
CA ARG A 531 12.24 14.56 -13.10
C ARG A 531 13.26 14.88 -11.99
N HIS A 532 13.38 14.05 -10.95
CA HIS A 532 14.28 14.30 -9.82
C HIS A 532 15.41 13.27 -9.65
N PHE A 533 15.52 12.29 -10.56
CA PHE A 533 16.59 11.30 -10.51
C PHE A 533 17.70 11.65 -11.50
N GLN A 534 18.92 11.88 -11.01
CA GLN A 534 20.09 11.77 -11.87
C GLN A 534 20.30 10.27 -12.15
N LEU A 535 19.95 9.86 -13.35
CA LEU A 535 20.10 8.48 -13.79
C LEU A 535 21.59 8.08 -13.80
N PRO A 536 21.96 6.93 -13.21
CA PRO A 536 23.36 6.53 -13.06
C PRO A 536 24.04 6.18 -14.38
N SER A 537 23.28 5.77 -15.40
CA SER A 537 23.79 5.51 -16.76
C SER A 537 22.69 5.75 -17.79
N LYS A 538 23.08 6.08 -19.02
CA LYS A 538 22.14 6.16 -20.15
C LYS A 538 21.49 4.83 -20.49
N THR A 539 22.09 3.71 -20.08
CA THR A 539 21.61 2.35 -20.33
C THR A 539 20.45 1.93 -19.41
N ALA A 540 20.36 2.51 -18.20
CA ALA A 540 19.31 2.17 -17.24
C ALA A 540 17.92 2.76 -17.58
N SER A 541 17.77 3.54 -18.64
CA SER A 541 16.51 4.18 -19.07
C SER A 541 16.16 3.90 -20.54
N MET A 542 16.58 2.76 -21.04
CA MET A 542 16.33 2.34 -22.43
C MET A 542 15.00 1.58 -22.50
N PHE A 543 13.86 2.30 -22.49
CA PHE A 543 12.55 1.65 -22.38
C PHE A 543 12.05 1.08 -23.70
N MET A 544 11.86 1.92 -24.70
CA MET A 544 11.38 1.50 -26.02
C MET A 544 12.03 2.30 -27.14
N SER A 545 12.21 1.66 -28.27
CA SER A 545 12.71 2.26 -29.51
C SER A 545 12.03 1.61 -30.71
N GLY A 546 11.77 2.39 -31.76
CA GLY A 546 11.19 1.89 -32.99
C GLY A 546 11.71 2.63 -34.20
N ASN A 547 12.03 1.88 -35.27
CA ASN A 547 12.44 2.40 -36.54
C ASN A 547 11.90 1.53 -37.68
N ASN A 548 12.38 1.73 -38.90
CA ASN A 548 11.97 0.93 -40.06
C ASN A 548 12.56 -0.51 -40.07
N GLN A 549 13.47 -0.82 -39.16
CA GLN A 549 14.11 -2.13 -39.05
C GLN A 549 13.49 -3.01 -37.97
N GLY A 550 12.71 -2.43 -37.04
CA GLY A 550 12.07 -3.19 -35.99
C GLY A 550 11.72 -2.39 -34.74
N ILE A 551 11.35 -3.13 -33.71
CA ILE A 551 11.02 -2.62 -32.37
C ILE A 551 12.03 -3.19 -31.38
N ILE A 552 12.55 -2.33 -30.49
CA ILE A 552 13.44 -2.73 -29.41
C ILE A 552 12.83 -2.25 -28.09
N ILE A 553 12.71 -3.13 -27.11
CA ILE A 553 12.22 -2.85 -25.77
C ILE A 553 13.27 -3.31 -24.76
N GLY A 554 13.63 -2.41 -23.84
CA GLY A 554 14.73 -2.65 -22.90
C GLY A 554 16.10 -2.53 -23.52
N GLY A 555 17.10 -2.25 -22.70
CA GLY A 555 18.48 -2.10 -23.14
C GLY A 555 19.48 -2.21 -22.00
N GLY A 556 20.79 -2.16 -22.35
CA GLY A 556 21.88 -2.34 -21.41
C GLY A 556 22.26 -3.82 -21.24
N GLY A 557 23.39 -4.23 -21.83
CA GLY A 557 23.87 -5.61 -21.78
C GLY A 557 23.13 -6.61 -22.67
N GLY A 558 21.89 -6.33 -23.06
CA GLY A 558 20.98 -7.10 -23.92
C GLY A 558 19.70 -6.32 -24.15
N GLN A 559 18.72 -6.94 -24.78
CA GLN A 559 17.41 -6.36 -25.13
C GLN A 559 16.30 -7.29 -24.63
N ALA A 560 15.36 -6.74 -23.81
CA ALA A 560 14.26 -7.55 -23.30
C ALA A 560 13.43 -8.14 -24.44
N LEU A 561 13.12 -7.33 -25.45
CA LEU A 561 12.50 -7.75 -26.70
C LEU A 561 13.12 -7.01 -27.89
N ASN A 562 13.40 -7.74 -28.95
CA ASN A 562 13.77 -7.21 -30.25
C ASN A 562 12.93 -7.92 -31.31
N ILE A 563 12.18 -7.17 -32.11
CA ILE A 563 11.23 -7.65 -33.09
C ILE A 563 11.67 -7.11 -34.47
N ASP A 564 11.74 -7.94 -35.45
CA ASP A 564 12.14 -7.57 -36.81
C ASP A 564 11.07 -6.72 -37.55
N ALA A 565 11.48 -6.17 -38.71
CA ALA A 565 10.61 -5.33 -39.54
C ALA A 565 9.41 -6.07 -40.14
N ASP A 566 9.52 -7.37 -40.30
CA ASP A 566 8.51 -8.23 -40.90
C ASP A 566 7.58 -8.83 -39.83
N LEU A 567 7.79 -8.51 -38.55
CA LEU A 567 7.05 -9.03 -37.38
C LEU A 567 6.99 -10.56 -37.31
N ASN A 568 8.02 -11.23 -37.83
CA ASN A 568 8.09 -12.68 -37.92
C ASN A 568 9.06 -13.32 -36.94
N ILE A 569 10.16 -12.62 -36.63
CA ILE A 569 11.23 -13.11 -35.78
C ILE A 569 11.42 -12.15 -34.60
N GLY A 570 11.53 -12.71 -33.43
CA GLY A 570 11.88 -11.99 -32.23
C GLY A 570 13.10 -12.60 -31.54
N ARG A 571 13.73 -11.77 -30.70
CA ARG A 571 14.80 -12.15 -29.79
C ARG A 571 14.56 -11.55 -28.43
N THR A 572 14.86 -12.30 -27.38
CA THR A 572 14.76 -11.85 -25.98
C THR A 572 16.03 -12.19 -25.24
N GLU A 573 16.50 -11.25 -24.43
CA GLU A 573 17.71 -11.39 -23.61
C GLU A 573 17.50 -10.71 -22.26
N HIS A 574 18.37 -11.01 -21.30
CA HIS A 574 18.48 -10.19 -20.10
C HIS A 574 18.86 -8.75 -20.46
N CYS A 575 18.19 -7.76 -19.84
CA CYS A 575 18.58 -6.36 -20.00
C CYS A 575 18.69 -5.62 -18.66
N GLU A 576 19.56 -4.61 -18.60
CA GLU A 576 19.75 -3.80 -17.38
C GLU A 576 18.55 -2.93 -17.01
N THR A 577 17.72 -2.55 -18.00
CA THR A 577 16.57 -1.67 -17.78
C THR A 577 15.53 -2.33 -16.90
N PHE A 578 15.22 -3.61 -17.12
CA PHE A 578 14.16 -4.34 -16.42
C PHE A 578 14.68 -5.47 -15.52
N ASP A 579 15.98 -5.81 -15.59
CA ASP A 579 16.59 -6.94 -14.87
C ASP A 579 15.79 -8.25 -15.08
N ASN A 580 15.29 -8.43 -16.31
CA ASN A 580 14.48 -9.57 -16.73
C ASN A 580 15.36 -10.74 -17.21
N PRO A 581 14.97 -12.00 -17.00
CA PRO A 581 15.51 -13.12 -17.78
C PRO A 581 15.00 -13.06 -19.22
N PRO A 582 15.47 -13.91 -20.14
CA PRO A 582 14.76 -14.11 -21.41
C PRO A 582 13.28 -14.40 -21.16
N LEU A 583 12.38 -13.68 -21.86
CA LEU A 583 10.94 -13.74 -21.62
C LEU A 583 10.28 -14.99 -22.23
N CYS A 584 10.97 -15.61 -23.18
CA CYS A 584 10.62 -16.85 -23.86
C CYS A 584 11.91 -17.47 -24.41
N GLU A 585 11.85 -18.38 -25.38
CA GLU A 585 13.03 -18.86 -26.09
C GLU A 585 13.83 -17.68 -26.68
N GLU A 586 15.18 -17.66 -26.50
CA GLU A 586 16.03 -16.50 -26.84
C GLU A 586 15.85 -16.01 -28.28
N ASN A 587 15.66 -16.92 -29.25
CA ASN A 587 15.31 -16.59 -30.63
C ASN A 587 14.01 -17.32 -30.95
N PHE A 588 12.97 -16.60 -31.24
CA PHE A 588 11.63 -17.15 -31.41
C PHE A 588 10.97 -16.68 -32.70
N HIS A 589 10.06 -17.50 -33.22
CA HIS A 589 9.17 -17.12 -34.31
C HIS A 589 7.85 -16.61 -33.75
N ILE A 590 7.39 -15.48 -34.25
CA ILE A 590 6.14 -14.84 -33.86
C ILE A 590 5.01 -15.52 -34.65
N GLN A 591 4.09 -16.15 -33.91
CA GLN A 591 2.86 -16.69 -34.46
C GLN A 591 1.79 -15.61 -34.60
N HIS A 592 1.58 -14.84 -33.53
CA HIS A 592 0.63 -13.72 -33.47
C HIS A 592 1.21 -12.59 -32.66
N LEU A 593 0.90 -11.36 -33.07
CA LEU A 593 1.23 -10.14 -32.33
C LEU A 593 0.00 -9.25 -32.28
N GLU A 594 -0.31 -8.77 -31.09
CA GLU A 594 -1.42 -7.83 -30.83
C GLU A 594 -0.92 -6.63 -30.03
N VAL A 595 -1.48 -5.45 -30.35
CA VAL A 595 -1.28 -4.22 -29.57
C VAL A 595 -2.63 -3.71 -29.11
N TRP A 596 -2.73 -3.48 -27.82
CA TRP A 596 -3.92 -3.01 -27.15
C TRP A 596 -3.69 -1.62 -26.58
N GLY A 597 -4.70 -0.76 -26.64
CA GLY A 597 -4.73 0.56 -26.01
C GLY A 597 -5.80 0.66 -24.96
N CYS A 598 -5.84 1.81 -24.30
CA CYS A 598 -6.91 2.21 -23.38
C CYS A 598 -7.84 3.18 -24.11
N GLN A 599 -9.15 2.89 -24.14
CA GLN A 599 -10.09 3.81 -24.77
C GLN A 599 -10.49 4.89 -23.76
N ASP A 600 -10.15 6.14 -24.07
CA ASP A 600 -10.73 7.29 -23.38
C ASP A 600 -12.08 7.64 -24.03
N PHE A 601 -13.17 7.62 -23.27
CA PHE A 601 -14.50 8.00 -23.75
C PHE A 601 -14.68 9.53 -23.89
N GLY A 602 -13.60 10.30 -23.74
CA GLY A 602 -13.61 11.77 -23.72
C GLY A 602 -13.34 12.46 -25.06
N ASN A 603 -13.38 11.76 -26.20
CA ASN A 603 -13.33 12.36 -27.54
C ASN A 603 -14.42 11.81 -28.44
#